data_89534d21049cd4a78a059d768e21dc73
#
_entry.id   89534d21049cd4a78a059d768e21dc73
#
_cell.length_a   1.000
_cell.length_b   1.000
_cell.length_c   1.000
_cell.angle_alpha   90.00
_cell.angle_beta   90.00
_cell.angle_gamma   90.00
#
_symmetry.space_group_name_H-M   'P 1'
#
loop_
_entity.id
_entity.type
_entity.pdbx_description
1 polymer ?
#
loop_
_entity_poly.entity_id
_entity_poly.type
_entity_poly.pdbx_seq_one_letter_code
_entity_poly.pdbx_strand_id
1 'polypeptide(L)'
;MFALPRLFSASRPRNDCEVHVGVYAGTERLLTATAQTEPGKKPRLALAPAFDGPQAAEQFTHWLQAKLPQSQTTVLLHGGHYRILPMDAPRVPAEERRAAVRYQAQELLDVAVEDATIDCLDVPSAIAGQAATRVFVVAGMKPEVLRWMKLYRHAKLALRAVDIPEMALRNLSVLAAGDTAHIYLHVGLNSSRLVIVWQRELCAFRQFELSSRLIHQATEAEVESRIEQLALEVQRTADAFGRQFHGADLSALWVSSVTRLDAVAQALAGLQALPVRRFLIEEWVSWDSPGPPCDFAAATDHTLALGAALRAA
;
A
#
# COMPACT_ATOMS: atom_id res chain seq x y z
N MET A 1 30.48 3.64 1.07
CA MET A 1 29.49 2.61 1.40
C MET A 1 28.22 3.34 1.85
N PHE A 2 27.29 3.61 0.94
CA PHE A 2 26.09 4.39 1.24
C PHE A 2 25.02 3.41 1.73
N ALA A 3 24.56 3.59 2.98
CA ALA A 3 23.41 2.87 3.49
C ALA A 3 22.19 3.26 2.65
N LEU A 4 21.62 2.31 1.90
CA LEU A 4 20.31 2.47 1.28
C LEU A 4 19.30 2.73 2.39
N PRO A 5 18.37 3.70 2.22
CA PRO A 5 17.26 3.82 3.15
C PRO A 5 16.55 2.47 3.24
N ARG A 6 16.03 2.13 4.42
CA ARG A 6 15.24 0.91 4.61
C ARG A 6 14.04 0.98 3.68
N LEU A 7 14.05 0.19 2.61
CA LEU A 7 13.11 0.35 1.51
C LEU A 7 11.68 0.00 1.93
N PHE A 8 11.49 -0.98 2.81
CA PHE A 8 10.15 -1.50 3.10
C PHE A 8 9.89 -1.80 4.60
N SER A 9 10.82 -1.55 5.51
CA SER A 9 10.65 -1.93 6.92
C SER A 9 9.66 -1.04 7.66
N ALA A 10 8.86 -1.64 8.54
CA ALA A 10 8.05 -0.94 9.52
C ALA A 10 8.95 -0.04 10.41
N SER A 11 8.71 1.27 10.39
CA SER A 11 9.48 2.21 11.20
C SER A 11 8.78 2.44 12.54
N ARG A 12 9.54 2.41 13.63
CA ARG A 12 9.07 2.85 14.94
C ARG A 12 8.77 4.36 14.90
N PRO A 13 7.69 4.83 15.55
CA PRO A 13 7.34 6.26 15.59
C PRO A 13 8.44 7.07 16.29
N ARG A 14 8.80 8.22 15.73
CA ARG A 14 9.58 9.27 16.35
C ARG A 14 8.63 10.35 16.89
N ASN A 15 8.97 10.92 18.01
CA ASN A 15 8.13 11.78 18.87
C ASN A 15 8.06 13.26 18.44
N ASP A 16 8.14 13.60 17.17
CA ASP A 16 8.00 14.98 16.70
C ASP A 16 6.84 15.09 15.70
N CYS A 17 6.11 16.20 15.75
CA CYS A 17 5.03 16.53 14.79
C CYS A 17 5.62 16.77 13.41
N GLU A 18 6.03 15.70 12.76
CA GLU A 18 6.71 15.69 11.47
C GLU A 18 5.69 15.52 10.35
N VAL A 19 5.79 16.36 9.32
CA VAL A 19 4.94 16.23 8.13
C VAL A 19 5.47 15.09 7.26
N HIS A 20 4.63 14.11 7.01
CA HIS A 20 4.91 13.02 6.08
C HIS A 20 4.19 13.26 4.76
N VAL A 21 4.89 13.06 3.66
CA VAL A 21 4.34 13.18 2.31
C VAL A 21 4.31 11.81 1.66
N GLY A 22 3.13 11.40 1.25
CA GLY A 22 2.92 10.20 0.45
C GLY A 22 2.81 10.55 -1.02
N VAL A 23 3.47 9.77 -1.86
CA VAL A 23 3.50 9.95 -3.31
C VAL A 23 3.15 8.64 -3.99
N TYR A 24 2.16 8.66 -4.85
CA TYR A 24 1.89 7.57 -5.79
C TYR A 24 2.22 8.04 -7.21
N ALA A 25 3.29 7.49 -7.76
CA ALA A 25 3.71 7.75 -9.12
C ALA A 25 2.99 6.77 -10.07
N GLY A 26 1.82 7.18 -10.59
CA GLY A 26 1.15 6.46 -11.67
C GLY A 26 1.89 6.61 -13.01
N THR A 27 1.34 6.03 -14.07
CA THR A 27 1.95 6.08 -15.43
C THR A 27 1.97 7.50 -16.01
N GLU A 28 0.92 8.29 -15.78
CA GLU A 28 0.74 9.61 -16.38
C GLU A 28 0.63 10.74 -15.36
N ARG A 29 0.32 10.39 -14.12
CA ARG A 29 0.03 11.33 -13.06
C ARG A 29 0.68 10.92 -11.74
N LEU A 30 1.24 11.89 -11.06
CA LEU A 30 1.78 11.76 -9.72
C LEU A 30 0.79 12.37 -8.74
N LEU A 31 0.25 11.55 -7.84
CA LEU A 31 -0.70 11.97 -6.80
C LEU A 31 0.01 12.07 -5.47
N THR A 32 -0.31 13.11 -4.71
CA THR A 32 0.37 13.39 -3.45
C THR A 32 -0.62 13.69 -2.33
N ALA A 33 -0.22 13.34 -1.11
CA ALA A 33 -0.96 13.62 0.11
C ALA A 33 0.00 13.90 1.25
N THR A 34 -0.47 14.59 2.28
CA THR A 34 0.31 14.83 3.50
C THR A 34 -0.37 14.24 4.71
N ALA A 35 0.41 13.80 5.69
CA ALA A 35 -0.06 13.35 6.99
C ALA A 35 0.77 13.99 8.11
N GLN A 36 0.09 14.37 9.18
CA GLN A 36 0.68 14.68 10.47
C GLN A 36 0.10 13.72 11.50
N THR A 37 0.98 13.06 12.24
CA THR A 37 0.58 12.08 13.24
C THR A 37 1.09 12.53 14.61
N GLU A 38 0.19 12.50 15.61
CA GLU A 38 0.51 12.76 16.99
C GLU A 38 0.07 11.55 17.83
N PRO A 39 0.85 11.12 18.82
CA PRO A 39 0.45 10.00 19.66
C PRO A 39 -0.93 10.22 20.32
N GLY A 40 -1.81 9.22 20.19
CA GLY A 40 -3.16 9.25 20.80
C GLY A 40 -4.18 10.13 20.11
N LYS A 41 -3.85 10.77 18.98
CA LYS A 41 -4.80 11.55 18.16
C LYS A 41 -5.04 10.89 16.81
N LYS A 42 -6.19 11.20 16.20
CA LYS A 42 -6.43 10.84 14.79
C LYS A 42 -5.39 11.52 13.91
N PRO A 43 -4.83 10.81 12.91
CA PRO A 43 -3.95 11.42 11.92
C PRO A 43 -4.66 12.59 11.23
N ARG A 44 -3.93 13.69 11.00
CA ARG A 44 -4.42 14.81 10.21
C ARG A 44 -3.89 14.68 8.80
N LEU A 45 -4.80 14.62 7.82
CA LEU A 45 -4.48 14.45 6.42
C LEU A 45 -4.84 15.67 5.60
N ALA A 46 -4.10 15.89 4.50
CA ALA A 46 -4.47 16.83 3.46
C ALA A 46 -4.11 16.27 2.09
N LEU A 47 -4.93 16.60 1.09
CA LEU A 47 -4.55 16.37 -0.30
C LEU A 47 -3.55 17.44 -0.72
N ALA A 48 -2.51 17.03 -1.42
CA ALA A 48 -1.52 17.91 -2.02
C ALA A 48 -1.68 17.89 -3.55
N PRO A 49 -1.06 18.85 -4.27
CA PRO A 49 -1.23 18.95 -5.71
C PRO A 49 -0.90 17.67 -6.46
N ALA A 50 -1.65 17.37 -7.52
CA ALA A 50 -1.29 16.36 -8.50
C ALA A 50 -0.37 16.99 -9.56
N PHE A 51 0.53 16.19 -10.12
CA PHE A 51 1.47 16.63 -11.15
C PHE A 51 1.34 15.70 -12.35
N ASP A 52 1.27 16.27 -13.55
CA ASP A 52 1.00 15.54 -14.78
C ASP A 52 2.21 15.61 -15.74
N GLY A 53 2.31 14.60 -16.59
CA GLY A 53 3.27 14.54 -17.68
C GLY A 53 4.67 14.08 -17.29
N PRO A 54 5.61 14.10 -18.23
CA PRO A 54 6.94 13.47 -18.08
C PRO A 54 7.84 14.16 -17.05
N GLN A 55 7.56 15.39 -16.68
CA GLN A 55 8.32 16.17 -15.69
C GLN A 55 7.60 16.24 -14.33
N ALA A 56 6.58 15.42 -14.10
CA ALA A 56 5.78 15.45 -12.87
C ALA A 56 6.63 15.29 -11.60
N ALA A 57 7.64 14.42 -11.63
CA ALA A 57 8.50 14.16 -10.49
C ALA A 57 9.41 15.37 -10.15
N GLU A 58 9.94 16.06 -11.16
CA GLU A 58 10.75 17.28 -10.99
C GLU A 58 9.88 18.44 -10.48
N GLN A 59 8.69 18.63 -11.06
CA GLN A 59 7.73 19.65 -10.61
C GLN A 59 7.32 19.41 -9.16
N PHE A 60 7.04 18.15 -8.80
CA PHE A 60 6.73 17.78 -7.44
C PHE A 60 7.88 18.08 -6.47
N THR A 61 9.11 17.71 -6.77
CA THR A 61 10.24 17.98 -5.87
C THR A 61 10.51 19.49 -5.74
N HIS A 62 10.28 20.27 -6.78
CA HIS A 62 10.37 21.73 -6.71
C HIS A 62 9.28 22.31 -5.78
N TRP A 63 8.04 21.84 -5.93
CA TRP A 63 6.95 22.22 -5.04
C TRP A 63 7.23 21.82 -3.58
N LEU A 64 7.71 20.59 -3.37
CA LEU A 64 8.03 20.05 -2.03
C LEU A 64 9.13 20.89 -1.36
N GLN A 65 10.19 21.24 -2.10
CA GLN A 65 11.28 22.07 -1.61
C GLN A 65 10.80 23.48 -1.22
N ALA A 66 9.85 24.03 -1.97
CA ALA A 66 9.31 25.36 -1.71
C ALA A 66 8.29 25.39 -0.55
N LYS A 67 7.51 24.33 -0.36
CA LYS A 67 6.37 24.31 0.57
C LYS A 67 6.61 23.49 1.83
N LEU A 68 7.31 22.36 1.74
CA LEU A 68 7.48 21.39 2.82
C LEU A 68 8.93 20.86 2.87
N PRO A 69 9.97 21.70 2.95
CA PRO A 69 11.37 21.30 2.83
C PRO A 69 11.85 20.37 3.95
N GLN A 70 11.16 20.36 5.09
CA GLN A 70 11.50 19.54 6.26
C GLN A 70 10.70 18.22 6.33
N SER A 71 9.82 17.96 5.36
CA SER A 71 8.97 16.77 5.36
C SER A 71 9.76 15.50 5.05
N GLN A 72 9.23 14.38 5.52
CA GLN A 72 9.70 13.04 5.16
C GLN A 72 8.80 12.50 4.05
N THR A 73 9.38 11.94 3.00
CA THR A 73 8.57 11.45 1.87
C THR A 73 8.67 9.95 1.70
N THR A 74 7.51 9.32 1.46
CA THR A 74 7.40 7.93 1.00
C THR A 74 6.87 7.94 -0.43
N VAL A 75 7.61 7.34 -1.36
CA VAL A 75 7.23 7.20 -2.77
C VAL A 75 6.82 5.76 -3.04
N LEU A 76 5.65 5.54 -3.62
CA LEU A 76 5.20 4.21 -4.04
C LEU A 76 5.64 3.93 -5.47
N LEU A 77 6.20 2.74 -5.67
CA LEU A 77 6.48 2.21 -7.00
C LEU A 77 5.18 1.87 -7.74
N HIS A 78 5.14 2.12 -9.03
CA HIS A 78 4.06 1.65 -9.90
C HIS A 78 4.14 0.13 -10.10
N GLY A 79 2.99 -0.53 -10.31
CA GLY A 79 2.86 -1.99 -10.35
C GLY A 79 3.76 -2.73 -11.36
N GLY A 80 4.25 -2.04 -12.41
CA GLY A 80 5.24 -2.61 -13.35
C GLY A 80 6.69 -2.53 -12.86
N HIS A 81 6.97 -1.80 -11.76
CA HIS A 81 8.32 -1.51 -11.31
C HIS A 81 8.76 -2.34 -10.09
N TYR A 82 7.96 -3.29 -9.66
CA TYR A 82 8.30 -4.21 -8.57
C TYR A 82 7.64 -5.57 -8.73
N ARG A 83 8.16 -6.54 -7.98
CA ARG A 83 7.56 -7.87 -7.76
C ARG A 83 7.53 -8.15 -6.26
N ILE A 84 6.51 -8.89 -5.84
CA ILE A 84 6.43 -9.43 -4.48
C ILE A 84 6.41 -10.95 -4.60
N LEU A 85 7.34 -11.61 -3.94
CA LEU A 85 7.51 -13.05 -3.97
C LEU A 85 7.39 -13.61 -2.55
N PRO A 86 6.44 -14.52 -2.29
CA PRO A 86 6.40 -15.24 -1.02
C PRO A 86 7.55 -16.25 -0.98
N MET A 87 8.27 -16.30 0.14
CA MET A 87 9.28 -17.31 0.36
C MET A 87 9.38 -17.69 1.84
N ASP A 88 10.00 -18.83 2.12
CA ASP A 88 10.34 -19.22 3.50
C ASP A 88 11.43 -18.30 4.05
N ALA A 89 11.27 -17.89 5.30
CA ALA A 89 12.25 -17.04 5.96
C ALA A 89 13.57 -17.79 6.13
N PRO A 90 14.72 -17.24 5.67
CA PRO A 90 16.02 -17.87 5.91
C PRO A 90 16.30 -18.02 7.42
N ARG A 91 16.79 -19.16 7.83
CA ARG A 91 17.16 -19.45 9.23
C ARG A 91 18.58 -18.95 9.52
N VAL A 92 18.74 -17.63 9.47
CA VAL A 92 20.00 -16.92 9.72
C VAL A 92 19.77 -15.78 10.71
N PRO A 93 20.84 -15.26 11.37
CA PRO A 93 20.76 -14.05 12.18
C PRO A 93 20.13 -12.86 11.42
N ALA A 94 19.52 -11.93 12.14
CA ALA A 94 18.79 -10.80 11.53
C ALA A 94 19.68 -9.94 10.62
N GLU A 95 20.95 -9.78 10.98
CA GLU A 95 21.96 -9.03 10.22
C GLU A 95 22.31 -9.69 8.89
N GLU A 96 22.20 -11.02 8.78
CA GLU A 96 22.49 -11.80 7.56
C GLU A 96 21.25 -12.00 6.69
N ARG A 97 20.05 -11.80 7.24
CA ARG A 97 18.77 -12.10 6.59
C ARG A 97 18.65 -11.48 5.21
N ARG A 98 19.03 -10.20 5.06
CA ARG A 98 18.93 -9.49 3.79
C ARG A 98 19.83 -10.10 2.70
N ALA A 99 21.02 -10.52 3.06
CA ALA A 99 21.95 -11.19 2.14
C ALA A 99 21.42 -12.57 1.74
N ALA A 100 20.92 -13.34 2.71
CA ALA A 100 20.35 -14.67 2.47
C ALA A 100 19.09 -14.60 1.59
N VAL A 101 18.16 -13.65 1.89
CA VAL A 101 16.98 -13.39 1.06
C VAL A 101 17.37 -13.03 -0.37
N ARG A 102 18.35 -12.13 -0.54
CA ARG A 102 18.82 -11.73 -1.87
C ARG A 102 19.38 -12.91 -2.67
N TYR A 103 20.13 -13.78 -2.02
CA TYR A 103 20.70 -14.98 -2.66
C TYR A 103 19.58 -15.95 -3.11
N GLN A 104 18.62 -16.25 -2.23
CA GLN A 104 17.51 -17.15 -2.55
C GLN A 104 16.55 -16.55 -3.60
N ALA A 105 16.32 -15.24 -3.57
CA ALA A 105 15.45 -14.55 -4.52
C ALA A 105 16.01 -14.60 -5.96
N GLN A 106 17.30 -14.82 -6.14
CA GLN A 106 17.93 -14.91 -7.47
C GLN A 106 17.30 -15.99 -8.35
N GLU A 107 16.89 -17.11 -7.75
CA GLU A 107 16.25 -18.22 -8.47
C GLU A 107 14.76 -17.97 -8.80
N LEU A 108 14.14 -16.99 -8.13
CA LEU A 108 12.71 -16.67 -8.24
C LEU A 108 12.43 -15.43 -9.09
N LEU A 109 13.45 -14.65 -9.41
CA LEU A 109 13.32 -13.42 -10.18
C LEU A 109 13.50 -13.66 -11.67
N ASP A 110 12.63 -13.06 -12.47
CA ASP A 110 12.72 -13.07 -13.94
C ASP A 110 13.81 -12.09 -14.48
N VAL A 111 14.47 -11.37 -13.57
CA VAL A 111 15.51 -10.38 -13.88
C VAL A 111 16.77 -10.66 -13.06
N ALA A 112 17.92 -10.19 -13.54
CA ALA A 112 19.17 -10.32 -12.79
C ALA A 112 19.04 -9.63 -11.41
N VAL A 113 19.49 -10.28 -10.36
CA VAL A 113 19.43 -9.77 -8.98
C VAL A 113 20.21 -8.45 -8.81
N GLU A 114 21.17 -8.20 -9.69
CA GLU A 114 21.94 -6.96 -9.78
C GLU A 114 21.11 -5.77 -10.26
N ASP A 115 20.05 -6.04 -11.05
CA ASP A 115 19.13 -5.04 -11.60
C ASP A 115 17.90 -4.82 -10.70
N ALA A 116 17.83 -5.55 -9.59
CA ALA A 116 16.80 -5.41 -8.57
C ALA A 116 17.34 -4.79 -7.27
N THR A 117 16.52 -3.98 -6.64
CA THR A 117 16.69 -3.57 -5.25
C THR A 117 15.76 -4.43 -4.40
N ILE A 118 16.33 -5.23 -3.51
CA ILE A 118 15.61 -6.26 -2.76
C ILE A 118 15.51 -5.88 -1.29
N ASP A 119 14.31 -6.03 -0.74
CA ASP A 119 14.02 -5.97 0.69
C ASP A 119 13.00 -7.04 1.05
N CYS A 120 12.74 -7.28 2.35
CA CYS A 120 11.80 -8.29 2.80
C CYS A 120 10.88 -7.74 3.88
N LEU A 121 9.63 -8.24 3.86
CA LEU A 121 8.60 -7.99 4.85
C LEU A 121 8.36 -9.29 5.62
N ASP A 122 8.45 -9.25 6.93
CA ASP A 122 8.13 -10.40 7.77
C ASP A 122 6.61 -10.64 7.74
N VAL A 123 6.23 -11.92 7.54
CA VAL A 123 4.83 -12.35 7.67
C VAL A 123 4.65 -12.85 9.10
N PRO A 124 3.63 -12.38 9.86
CA PRO A 124 3.40 -12.79 11.22
C PRO A 124 3.36 -14.31 11.39
N SER A 125 3.94 -14.79 12.47
CA SER A 125 3.83 -16.22 12.83
C SER A 125 2.46 -16.48 13.47
N ALA A 126 1.83 -17.61 13.12
CA ALA A 126 0.62 -18.08 13.78
C ALA A 126 0.86 -18.46 15.25
N ILE A 127 2.11 -18.70 15.63
CA ILE A 127 2.50 -19.04 17.00
C ILE A 127 3.11 -17.82 17.66
N ALA A 128 2.47 -17.33 18.72
CA ALA A 128 2.94 -16.17 19.46
C ALA A 128 4.39 -16.36 19.97
N GLY A 129 5.22 -15.35 19.78
CA GLY A 129 6.62 -15.36 20.22
C GLY A 129 7.58 -16.14 19.31
N GLN A 130 7.11 -16.74 18.22
CA GLN A 130 8.00 -17.32 17.21
C GLN A 130 8.41 -16.27 16.17
N ALA A 131 9.65 -16.41 15.68
CA ALA A 131 10.10 -15.63 14.52
C ALA A 131 9.27 -15.96 13.28
N ALA A 132 9.15 -14.99 12.36
CA ALA A 132 8.50 -15.22 11.08
C ALA A 132 9.13 -16.42 10.35
N THR A 133 8.29 -17.35 9.93
CA THR A 133 8.70 -18.51 9.13
C THR A 133 8.58 -18.25 7.64
N ARG A 134 7.91 -17.17 7.26
CA ARG A 134 7.73 -16.71 5.88
C ARG A 134 7.99 -15.21 5.76
N VAL A 135 8.41 -14.81 4.58
CA VAL A 135 8.63 -13.40 4.22
C VAL A 135 8.05 -13.11 2.84
N PHE A 136 7.65 -11.88 2.61
CA PHE A 136 7.49 -11.35 1.27
C PHE A 136 8.77 -10.66 0.85
N VAL A 137 9.39 -11.16 -0.20
CA VAL A 137 10.52 -10.51 -0.85
C VAL A 137 9.97 -9.49 -1.83
N VAL A 138 10.35 -8.23 -1.66
CA VAL A 138 10.00 -7.15 -2.57
C VAL A 138 11.21 -6.81 -3.41
N ALA A 139 11.11 -7.04 -4.71
CA ALA A 139 12.12 -6.72 -5.69
C ALA A 139 11.67 -5.52 -6.53
N GLY A 140 12.18 -4.34 -6.24
CA GLY A 140 11.96 -3.11 -7.01
C GLY A 140 12.98 -2.99 -8.15
N MET A 141 12.57 -2.51 -9.31
CA MET A 141 13.46 -2.22 -10.43
C MET A 141 14.50 -1.17 -10.00
N LYS A 142 15.77 -1.54 -10.01
CA LYS A 142 16.88 -0.70 -9.53
C LYS A 142 16.98 0.66 -10.24
N PRO A 143 16.79 0.78 -11.57
CA PRO A 143 16.81 2.06 -12.24
C PRO A 143 15.77 3.03 -11.69
N GLU A 144 14.54 2.55 -11.40
CA GLU A 144 13.45 3.38 -10.89
C GLU A 144 13.73 3.82 -9.44
N VAL A 145 14.15 2.91 -8.57
CA VAL A 145 14.55 3.25 -7.20
C VAL A 145 15.66 4.28 -7.19
N LEU A 146 16.70 4.09 -8.02
CA LEU A 146 17.81 5.03 -8.14
C LEU A 146 17.40 6.38 -8.73
N ARG A 147 16.41 6.42 -9.64
CA ARG A 147 15.86 7.66 -10.18
C ARG A 147 15.29 8.52 -9.06
N TRP A 148 14.43 7.96 -8.20
CA TRP A 148 13.88 8.67 -7.05
C TRP A 148 14.96 9.11 -6.06
N MET A 149 15.89 8.23 -5.71
CA MET A 149 16.99 8.57 -4.80
C MET A 149 17.87 9.71 -5.33
N LYS A 150 18.18 9.73 -6.65
CA LYS A 150 18.94 10.81 -7.28
C LYS A 150 18.19 12.12 -7.25
N LEU A 151 16.90 12.09 -7.59
CA LEU A 151 16.04 13.28 -7.62
C LEU A 151 15.98 13.94 -6.24
N TYR A 152 15.70 13.18 -5.19
CA TYR A 152 15.64 13.71 -3.82
C TYR A 152 16.99 14.23 -3.31
N ARG A 153 18.05 13.53 -3.64
CA ARG A 153 19.42 13.99 -3.29
C ARG A 153 19.76 15.31 -3.96
N HIS A 154 19.45 15.50 -5.25
CA HIS A 154 19.66 16.76 -5.95
C HIS A 154 18.84 17.90 -5.35
N ALA A 155 17.59 17.63 -5.01
CA ALA A 155 16.70 18.60 -4.36
C ALA A 155 17.02 18.82 -2.88
N LYS A 156 17.97 18.09 -2.27
CA LYS A 156 18.30 18.13 -0.83
C LYS A 156 17.09 17.87 0.06
N LEU A 157 16.19 16.99 -0.36
CA LEU A 157 14.99 16.58 0.33
C LEU A 157 15.18 15.22 1.01
N ALA A 158 14.39 14.93 2.05
CA ALA A 158 14.42 13.66 2.76
C ALA A 158 13.50 12.63 2.10
N LEU A 159 14.08 11.61 1.46
CA LEU A 159 13.39 10.42 1.02
C LEU A 159 13.44 9.37 2.13
N ARG A 160 12.31 9.15 2.80
CA ARG A 160 12.19 8.18 3.89
C ARG A 160 12.18 6.75 3.37
N ALA A 161 11.37 6.51 2.34
CA ALA A 161 11.23 5.19 1.74
C ALA A 161 10.81 5.27 0.26
N VAL A 162 11.20 4.24 -0.47
CA VAL A 162 10.53 3.81 -1.71
C VAL A 162 9.75 2.55 -1.33
N ASP A 163 8.44 2.56 -1.51
CA ASP A 163 7.51 1.55 -0.99
C ASP A 163 6.58 1.03 -2.09
N ILE A 164 5.63 0.19 -1.74
CA ILE A 164 4.70 -0.46 -2.65
C ILE A 164 3.23 -0.17 -2.26
N PRO A 165 2.30 -0.18 -3.23
CA PRO A 165 0.87 0.06 -2.99
C PRO A 165 0.25 -0.81 -1.90
N GLU A 166 0.65 -2.07 -1.77
CA GLU A 166 0.13 -3.00 -0.77
C GLU A 166 0.40 -2.51 0.65
N MET A 167 1.57 -1.90 0.89
CA MET A 167 1.91 -1.32 2.19
C MET A 167 1.12 -0.04 2.48
N ALA A 168 0.80 0.74 1.46
CA ALA A 168 -0.09 1.89 1.61
C ALA A 168 -1.51 1.46 2.01
N LEU A 169 -2.05 0.41 1.37
CA LEU A 169 -3.35 -0.15 1.73
C LEU A 169 -3.33 -0.76 3.15
N ARG A 170 -2.24 -1.43 3.53
CA ARG A 170 -2.04 -1.91 4.90
C ARG A 170 -2.11 -0.77 5.91
N ASN A 171 -1.44 0.36 5.65
CA ASN A 171 -1.46 1.50 6.55
C ASN A 171 -2.87 2.08 6.74
N LEU A 172 -3.66 2.17 5.66
CA LEU A 172 -5.05 2.61 5.72
C LEU A 172 -5.92 1.63 6.51
N SER A 173 -5.83 0.34 6.23
CA SER A 173 -6.67 -0.67 6.84
C SER A 173 -6.47 -0.78 8.36
N VAL A 174 -5.25 -0.55 8.83
CA VAL A 174 -4.89 -0.54 10.25
C VAL A 174 -5.61 0.57 11.02
N LEU A 175 -5.99 1.69 10.38
CA LEU A 175 -6.79 2.73 11.03
C LEU A 175 -8.15 2.18 11.51
N ALA A 176 -8.78 1.30 10.72
CA ALA A 176 -10.11 0.77 11.01
C ALA A 176 -10.08 -0.49 11.88
N ALA A 177 -9.09 -1.34 11.73
CA ALA A 177 -9.08 -2.67 12.31
C ALA A 177 -7.92 -2.96 13.28
N GLY A 178 -6.92 -2.07 13.36
CA GLY A 178 -5.79 -2.23 14.29
C GLY A 178 -5.05 -3.53 14.09
N ASP A 179 -4.86 -4.29 15.17
CA ASP A 179 -4.11 -5.55 15.19
C ASP A 179 -4.95 -6.78 14.78
N THR A 180 -6.28 -6.63 14.65
CA THR A 180 -7.17 -7.76 14.31
C THR A 180 -6.94 -8.20 12.86
N ALA A 181 -7.11 -9.51 12.60
CA ALA A 181 -7.04 -10.02 11.25
C ALA A 181 -8.25 -9.52 10.42
N HIS A 182 -7.98 -8.93 9.27
CA HIS A 182 -9.02 -8.34 8.41
C HIS A 182 -8.59 -8.30 6.95
N ILE A 183 -9.58 -8.20 6.07
CA ILE A 183 -9.39 -7.97 4.65
C ILE A 183 -9.67 -6.49 4.36
N TYR A 184 -8.84 -5.88 3.52
CA TYR A 184 -9.12 -4.57 2.94
C TYR A 184 -9.07 -4.66 1.42
N LEU A 185 -10.17 -4.30 0.77
CA LEU A 185 -10.35 -4.26 -0.67
C LEU A 185 -10.51 -2.81 -1.12
N HIS A 186 -9.61 -2.35 -1.99
CA HIS A 186 -9.73 -1.06 -2.66
C HIS A 186 -10.04 -1.25 -4.14
N VAL A 187 -11.22 -0.76 -4.58
CA VAL A 187 -11.63 -0.71 -5.98
C VAL A 187 -11.18 0.63 -6.58
N GLY A 188 -9.95 0.66 -7.04
CA GLY A 188 -9.33 1.87 -7.58
C GLY A 188 -9.76 2.18 -9.02
N LEU A 189 -9.26 3.27 -9.59
CA LEU A 189 -9.62 3.73 -10.93
C LEU A 189 -9.30 2.71 -12.02
N ASN A 190 -8.12 2.09 -11.98
CA ASN A 190 -7.60 1.24 -13.06
C ASN A 190 -7.47 -0.24 -12.68
N SER A 191 -7.46 -0.56 -11.39
CA SER A 191 -7.39 -1.93 -10.88
C SER A 191 -7.86 -1.97 -9.43
N SER A 192 -8.31 -3.14 -8.98
CA SER A 192 -8.59 -3.38 -7.57
C SER A 192 -7.43 -4.07 -6.89
N ARG A 193 -7.24 -3.80 -5.60
CA ARG A 193 -6.25 -4.45 -4.76
C ARG A 193 -6.87 -4.90 -3.45
N LEU A 194 -6.51 -6.11 -3.05
CA LEU A 194 -6.87 -6.70 -1.78
C LEU A 194 -5.62 -6.94 -0.97
N VAL A 195 -5.67 -6.59 0.31
CA VAL A 195 -4.67 -7.00 1.30
C VAL A 195 -5.35 -7.68 2.48
N ILE A 196 -4.71 -8.71 3.04
CA ILE A 196 -5.07 -9.26 4.35
C ILE A 196 -3.99 -8.80 5.32
N VAL A 197 -4.43 -8.22 6.41
CA VAL A 197 -3.57 -7.67 7.46
C VAL A 197 -3.89 -8.33 8.78
N TRP A 198 -2.87 -8.70 9.53
CA TRP A 198 -2.95 -9.22 10.89
C TRP A 198 -1.76 -8.74 11.70
N GLN A 199 -1.98 -8.36 12.96
CA GLN A 199 -0.93 -7.78 13.81
C GLN A 199 -0.25 -6.55 13.16
N ARG A 200 -1.02 -5.77 12.40
CA ARG A 200 -0.58 -4.61 11.62
C ARG A 200 0.39 -4.95 10.47
N GLU A 201 0.59 -6.21 10.13
CA GLU A 201 1.51 -6.66 9.08
C GLU A 201 0.76 -7.29 7.90
N LEU A 202 1.35 -7.19 6.72
CA LEU A 202 0.81 -7.76 5.50
C LEU A 202 0.93 -9.28 5.52
N CYS A 203 -0.20 -10.00 5.39
CA CYS A 203 -0.24 -11.46 5.39
C CYS A 203 -0.57 -12.05 4.02
N ALA A 204 -1.36 -11.34 3.22
CA ALA A 204 -1.68 -11.73 1.84
C ALA A 204 -2.03 -10.49 1.02
N PHE A 205 -1.92 -10.60 -0.28
CA PHE A 205 -2.32 -9.57 -1.24
C PHE A 205 -2.80 -10.19 -2.55
N ARG A 206 -3.65 -9.47 -3.26
CA ARG A 206 -4.09 -9.78 -4.62
C ARG A 206 -4.32 -8.49 -5.38
N GLN A 207 -4.15 -8.54 -6.69
CA GLN A 207 -4.54 -7.51 -7.62
C GLN A 207 -5.52 -8.09 -8.64
N PHE A 208 -6.56 -7.31 -8.97
CA PHE A 208 -7.62 -7.69 -9.90
C PHE A 208 -7.73 -6.64 -11.00
N GLU A 209 -8.13 -7.07 -12.19
CA GLU A 209 -8.40 -6.17 -13.32
C GLU A 209 -9.70 -5.38 -13.15
N LEU A 210 -10.63 -5.86 -12.31
CA LEU A 210 -11.84 -5.09 -11.98
C LEU A 210 -11.43 -3.72 -11.45
N SER A 211 -12.05 -2.67 -12.01
CA SER A 211 -11.74 -1.29 -11.65
C SER A 211 -13.00 -0.43 -11.66
N SER A 212 -12.93 0.73 -11.01
CA SER A 212 -14.02 1.71 -11.02
C SER A 212 -14.38 2.17 -12.43
N ARG A 213 -13.43 2.25 -13.35
CA ARG A 213 -13.68 2.56 -14.77
C ARG A 213 -14.50 1.47 -15.45
N LEU A 214 -14.16 0.21 -15.24
CA LEU A 214 -14.92 -0.91 -15.79
C LEU A 214 -16.34 -0.98 -15.21
N ILE A 215 -16.49 -0.72 -13.92
CA ILE A 215 -17.81 -0.66 -13.28
C ILE A 215 -18.66 0.49 -13.86
N HIS A 216 -18.04 1.64 -14.13
CA HIS A 216 -18.75 2.79 -14.67
C HIS A 216 -19.21 2.60 -16.11
N GLN A 217 -18.43 1.89 -16.92
CA GLN A 217 -18.68 1.67 -18.35
C GLN A 217 -19.57 0.46 -18.64
N ALA A 218 -19.73 -0.46 -17.67
CA ALA A 218 -20.45 -1.70 -17.84
C ALA A 218 -21.96 -1.54 -17.60
N THR A 219 -22.74 -2.42 -18.22
CA THR A 219 -24.16 -2.61 -17.88
C THR A 219 -24.31 -3.18 -16.47
N GLU A 220 -25.49 -3.08 -15.89
CA GLU A 220 -25.71 -3.61 -14.53
C GLU A 220 -25.45 -5.11 -14.43
N ALA A 221 -25.88 -5.90 -15.42
CA ALA A 221 -25.62 -7.34 -15.45
C ALA A 221 -24.11 -7.68 -15.55
N GLU A 222 -23.35 -6.91 -16.31
CA GLU A 222 -21.88 -7.08 -16.38
C GLU A 222 -21.21 -6.68 -15.06
N VAL A 223 -21.68 -5.63 -14.39
CA VAL A 223 -21.19 -5.23 -13.07
C VAL A 223 -21.44 -6.34 -12.06
N GLU A 224 -22.65 -6.90 -12.04
CA GLU A 224 -23.03 -7.99 -11.13
C GLU A 224 -22.12 -9.20 -11.33
N SER A 225 -21.96 -9.68 -12.57
CA SER A 225 -21.07 -10.80 -12.89
C SER A 225 -19.61 -10.56 -12.47
N ARG A 226 -19.10 -9.33 -12.64
CA ARG A 226 -17.74 -8.97 -12.25
C ARG A 226 -17.57 -8.92 -10.73
N ILE A 227 -18.60 -8.45 -10.00
CA ILE A 227 -18.59 -8.45 -8.53
C ILE A 227 -18.65 -9.88 -7.99
N GLU A 228 -19.43 -10.77 -8.62
CA GLU A 228 -19.45 -12.20 -8.26
C GLU A 228 -18.07 -12.85 -8.42
N GLN A 229 -17.38 -12.58 -9.53
CA GLN A 229 -16.01 -13.04 -9.75
C GLN A 229 -15.06 -12.50 -8.69
N LEU A 230 -15.16 -11.21 -8.36
CA LEU A 230 -14.36 -10.58 -7.30
C LEU A 230 -14.66 -11.23 -5.94
N ALA A 231 -15.94 -11.47 -5.62
CA ALA A 231 -16.35 -12.11 -4.38
C ALA A 231 -15.74 -13.51 -4.22
N LEU A 232 -15.72 -14.29 -5.31
CA LEU A 232 -15.10 -15.60 -5.32
C LEU A 232 -13.57 -15.53 -5.05
N GLU A 233 -12.89 -14.55 -5.64
CA GLU A 233 -11.46 -14.36 -5.39
C GLU A 233 -11.16 -13.87 -3.98
N VAL A 234 -12.02 -13.02 -3.40
CA VAL A 234 -11.96 -12.62 -1.98
C VAL A 234 -12.10 -13.85 -1.09
N GLN A 235 -13.09 -14.70 -1.35
CA GLN A 235 -13.31 -15.93 -0.58
C GLN A 235 -12.12 -16.88 -0.68
N ARG A 236 -11.62 -17.15 -1.89
CA ARG A 236 -10.43 -18.01 -2.09
C ARG A 236 -9.21 -17.49 -1.32
N THR A 237 -9.03 -16.17 -1.27
CA THR A 237 -7.93 -15.55 -0.55
C THR A 237 -8.11 -15.66 0.96
N ALA A 238 -9.34 -15.48 1.46
CA ALA A 238 -9.70 -15.68 2.87
C ALA A 238 -9.48 -17.13 3.31
N ASP A 239 -9.91 -18.11 2.50
CA ASP A 239 -9.73 -19.54 2.76
C ASP A 239 -8.24 -19.93 2.79
N ALA A 240 -7.44 -19.36 1.89
CA ALA A 240 -5.99 -19.58 1.87
C ALA A 240 -5.33 -19.02 3.14
N PHE A 241 -5.76 -17.83 3.58
CA PHE A 241 -5.31 -17.23 4.84
C PHE A 241 -5.68 -18.13 6.04
N GLY A 242 -6.94 -18.56 6.16
CA GLY A 242 -7.39 -19.43 7.26
C GLY A 242 -6.62 -20.75 7.34
N ARG A 243 -6.25 -21.34 6.20
CA ARG A 243 -5.39 -22.55 6.17
C ARG A 243 -3.95 -22.28 6.60
N GLN A 244 -3.44 -21.09 6.39
CA GLN A 244 -2.05 -20.73 6.70
C GLN A 244 -1.89 -20.20 8.13
N PHE A 245 -2.87 -19.45 8.63
CA PHE A 245 -2.82 -18.74 9.91
C PHE A 245 -3.85 -19.29 10.89
N HIS A 246 -3.61 -20.50 11.38
CA HIS A 246 -4.49 -21.14 12.36
C HIS A 246 -4.62 -20.26 13.62
N GLY A 247 -5.87 -19.94 14.01
CA GLY A 247 -6.17 -19.12 15.17
C GLY A 247 -6.20 -17.59 14.90
N ALA A 248 -6.03 -17.16 13.65
CA ALA A 248 -6.24 -15.78 13.24
C ALA A 248 -7.56 -15.68 12.47
N ASP A 249 -8.66 -15.44 13.17
CA ASP A 249 -9.98 -15.33 12.55
C ASP A 249 -10.16 -13.96 11.91
N LEU A 250 -10.55 -13.93 10.63
CA LEU A 250 -10.87 -12.71 9.91
C LEU A 250 -12.11 -12.04 10.50
N SER A 251 -12.00 -10.79 10.90
CA SER A 251 -13.06 -10.04 11.59
C SER A 251 -14.04 -9.36 10.63
N ALA A 252 -13.57 -8.88 9.49
CA ALA A 252 -14.37 -8.15 8.50
C ALA A 252 -13.66 -8.04 7.15
N LEU A 253 -14.46 -7.75 6.11
CA LEU A 253 -14.02 -7.23 4.82
C LEU A 253 -14.33 -5.72 4.78
N TRP A 254 -13.29 -4.90 4.80
CA TRP A 254 -13.40 -3.46 4.59
C TRP A 254 -13.28 -3.14 3.10
N VAL A 255 -14.19 -2.32 2.57
CA VAL A 255 -14.26 -1.98 1.16
C VAL A 255 -14.18 -0.48 0.97
N SER A 256 -13.26 -0.03 0.13
CA SER A 256 -13.24 1.33 -0.43
C SER A 256 -13.35 1.29 -1.96
N SER A 257 -13.98 2.28 -2.55
CA SER A 257 -14.14 2.35 -4.00
C SER A 257 -14.17 3.81 -4.45
N VAL A 258 -13.60 4.08 -5.63
CA VAL A 258 -13.63 5.41 -6.25
C VAL A 258 -15.04 5.78 -6.71
N THR A 259 -15.84 4.79 -7.10
CA THR A 259 -17.23 4.99 -7.52
C THR A 259 -18.14 3.90 -6.97
N ARG A 260 -19.42 4.20 -6.78
CA ARG A 260 -20.49 3.26 -6.41
C ARG A 260 -20.16 2.39 -5.18
N LEU A 261 -19.47 2.97 -4.17
CA LEU A 261 -19.03 2.24 -2.97
C LEU A 261 -20.16 1.46 -2.30
N ASP A 262 -21.34 2.09 -2.14
CA ASP A 262 -22.49 1.45 -1.49
C ASP A 262 -22.96 0.22 -2.27
N ALA A 263 -23.07 0.33 -3.59
CA ALA A 263 -23.49 -0.77 -4.45
C ALA A 263 -22.47 -1.92 -4.42
N VAL A 264 -21.18 -1.63 -4.49
CA VAL A 264 -20.12 -2.63 -4.42
C VAL A 264 -20.13 -3.33 -3.05
N ALA A 265 -20.21 -2.57 -1.97
CA ALA A 265 -20.21 -3.12 -0.61
C ALA A 265 -21.46 -3.97 -0.35
N GLN A 266 -22.63 -3.52 -0.80
CA GLN A 266 -23.90 -4.26 -0.66
C GLN A 266 -23.88 -5.58 -1.45
N ALA A 267 -23.41 -5.56 -2.69
CA ALA A 267 -23.30 -6.75 -3.52
C ALA A 267 -22.32 -7.77 -2.90
N LEU A 268 -21.16 -7.31 -2.42
CA LEU A 268 -20.22 -8.18 -1.71
C LEU A 268 -20.81 -8.74 -0.41
N ALA A 269 -21.60 -7.96 0.33
CA ALA A 269 -22.24 -8.42 1.57
C ALA A 269 -23.21 -9.58 1.34
N GLY A 270 -23.88 -9.63 0.18
CA GLY A 270 -24.74 -10.76 -0.20
C GLY A 270 -23.98 -12.05 -0.56
N LEU A 271 -22.70 -11.95 -0.85
CA LEU A 271 -21.87 -13.05 -1.39
C LEU A 271 -20.79 -13.52 -0.42
N GLN A 272 -20.57 -12.84 0.71
CA GLN A 272 -19.50 -13.13 1.66
C GLN A 272 -20.06 -13.58 3.02
N ALA A 273 -19.39 -14.57 3.63
CA ALA A 273 -19.68 -14.97 5.01
C ALA A 273 -19.16 -13.97 6.06
N LEU A 274 -18.16 -13.17 5.70
CA LEU A 274 -17.57 -12.14 6.56
C LEU A 274 -18.44 -10.88 6.55
N PRO A 275 -18.54 -10.15 7.69
CA PRO A 275 -19.13 -8.83 7.72
C PRO A 275 -18.44 -7.88 6.72
N VAL A 276 -19.18 -7.34 5.76
CA VAL A 276 -18.68 -6.35 4.80
C VAL A 276 -18.94 -4.96 5.34
N ARG A 277 -17.92 -4.13 5.41
CA ARG A 277 -17.96 -2.76 5.94
C ARG A 277 -17.40 -1.78 4.93
N ARG A 278 -18.02 -0.63 4.79
CA ARG A 278 -17.47 0.47 3.98
C ARG A 278 -16.31 1.10 4.72
N PHE A 279 -15.25 1.37 4.02
CA PHE A 279 -14.13 2.15 4.53
C PHE A 279 -14.27 3.60 4.02
N LEU A 280 -14.68 4.48 4.90
CA LEU A 280 -14.75 5.92 4.68
C LEU A 280 -13.59 6.55 5.48
N ILE A 281 -12.58 7.05 4.77
CA ILE A 281 -11.36 7.53 5.42
C ILE A 281 -11.64 8.67 6.41
N GLU A 282 -12.67 9.47 6.16
CA GLU A 282 -13.13 10.59 6.99
C GLU A 282 -13.50 10.17 8.42
N GLU A 283 -13.89 8.93 8.62
CA GLU A 283 -14.22 8.40 9.96
C GLU A 283 -12.97 8.21 10.84
N TRP A 284 -11.81 8.04 10.22
CA TRP A 284 -10.57 7.63 10.89
C TRP A 284 -9.53 8.73 11.00
N VAL A 285 -9.68 9.81 10.25
CA VAL A 285 -8.72 10.92 10.19
C VAL A 285 -9.40 12.26 10.40
N SER A 286 -8.61 13.29 10.64
CA SER A 286 -9.03 14.70 10.51
C SER A 286 -8.46 15.28 9.23
N TRP A 287 -9.18 16.22 8.60
CA TRP A 287 -8.78 16.84 7.34
C TRP A 287 -8.40 18.30 7.53
N ASP A 288 -7.29 18.72 6.92
CA ASP A 288 -6.90 20.14 6.86
C ASP A 288 -7.52 20.86 5.66
N SER A 289 -7.94 20.11 4.63
CA SER A 289 -8.56 20.67 3.43
C SER A 289 -9.69 19.76 2.98
N PRO A 290 -10.89 20.30 2.76
CA PRO A 290 -12.01 19.50 2.26
C PRO A 290 -11.77 19.12 0.80
N GLY A 291 -11.90 17.85 0.51
CA GLY A 291 -11.88 17.30 -0.85
C GLY A 291 -12.03 15.78 -0.79
N PRO A 292 -12.77 15.17 -1.71
CA PRO A 292 -12.85 13.73 -1.76
C PRO A 292 -11.46 13.16 -2.06
N PRO A 293 -11.05 12.07 -1.39
CA PRO A 293 -9.79 11.40 -1.68
C PRO A 293 -9.78 10.76 -3.08
N CYS A 294 -10.96 10.60 -3.67
CA CYS A 294 -11.17 10.05 -4.98
C CYS A 294 -12.21 10.89 -5.74
N ASP A 295 -11.92 11.22 -6.98
CA ASP A 295 -12.83 11.89 -7.90
C ASP A 295 -12.78 11.20 -9.26
N PHE A 296 -13.86 10.50 -9.58
CA PHE A 296 -13.97 9.76 -10.84
C PHE A 296 -13.95 10.71 -12.06
N ALA A 297 -14.63 11.86 -11.96
CA ALA A 297 -14.68 12.84 -13.05
C ALA A 297 -13.30 13.47 -13.33
N ALA A 298 -12.54 13.77 -12.28
CA ALA A 298 -11.18 14.25 -12.38
C ALA A 298 -10.13 13.14 -12.62
N ALA A 299 -10.55 11.88 -12.70
CA ALA A 299 -9.68 10.70 -12.81
C ALA A 299 -8.57 10.69 -11.73
N THR A 300 -8.92 11.04 -10.50
CA THR A 300 -8.01 11.06 -9.36
C THR A 300 -8.41 10.05 -8.30
N ASP A 301 -7.40 9.38 -7.75
CA ASP A 301 -7.53 8.45 -6.63
C ASP A 301 -6.30 8.58 -5.73
N HIS A 302 -6.43 9.41 -4.70
CA HIS A 302 -5.34 9.68 -3.75
C HIS A 302 -5.21 8.59 -2.67
N THR A 303 -6.00 7.53 -2.70
CA THR A 303 -6.02 6.49 -1.65
C THR A 303 -4.62 5.94 -1.38
N LEU A 304 -3.87 5.62 -2.43
CA LEU A 304 -2.51 5.10 -2.27
C LEU A 304 -1.54 6.17 -1.72
N ALA A 305 -1.64 7.42 -2.18
CA ALA A 305 -0.81 8.50 -1.66
C ALA A 305 -1.10 8.79 -0.17
N LEU A 306 -2.38 8.74 0.24
CA LEU A 306 -2.80 8.86 1.65
C LEU A 306 -2.21 7.74 2.51
N GLY A 307 -2.31 6.49 2.04
CA GLY A 307 -1.71 5.34 2.72
C GLY A 307 -0.19 5.42 2.82
N ALA A 308 0.48 5.96 1.79
CA ALA A 308 1.92 6.21 1.82
C ALA A 308 2.31 7.28 2.85
N ALA A 309 1.52 8.36 2.96
CA ALA A 309 1.73 9.40 3.96
C ALA A 309 1.57 8.88 5.40
N LEU A 310 0.71 7.88 5.61
CA LEU A 310 0.48 7.23 6.91
C LEU A 310 1.57 6.20 7.30
N ARG A 311 2.62 6.01 6.50
CA ARG A 311 3.70 5.06 6.82
C ARG A 311 4.34 5.27 8.19
N ALA A 312 4.23 6.44 8.74
CA ALA A 312 4.84 6.82 10.03
C ALA A 312 3.88 6.70 11.22
N ALA A 313 2.61 6.44 10.97
CA ALA A 313 1.56 6.35 11.99
C ALA A 313 1.58 5.04 12.78
#